data_9b4fa38dfc6f028e6a95cb79b405018f
#
_entry.id   9b4fa38dfc6f028e6a95cb79b405018f
#
_cell.length_a   1.000
_cell.length_b   1.000
_cell.length_c   1.000
_cell.angle_alpha   90.00
_cell.angle_beta   90.00
_cell.angle_gamma   90.00
#
_symmetry.space_group_name_H-M   'P 1'
#
loop_
_entity.id
_entity.type
_entity.pdbx_description
1 polymer ?
#
loop_
_entity_poly.entity_id
_entity_poly.type
_entity_poly.pdbx_seq_one_letter_code
_entity_poly.pdbx_strand_id
1 'polypeptide(L)'
;MISAGLVPFRFARDLEILIAHPGGPFWARKDVGSWSIIKGRLEGDENPREAAAREFVEETGWDLPPGEWLELGSIVQRSGKQVMGYAVNAPDLDPDRLDPGHFTMRWRGRTRSFPEIDRVRWCNRSEAQRLLLAEQVPFFDRLAELMPPG
;
A
#
# COMPACT_ATOMS: atom_id res chain seq x y z
N MET A 1 12.39 -6.29 -11.83
CA MET A 1 11.23 -6.84 -11.12
C MET A 1 10.20 -5.74 -10.95
N ILE A 2 8.93 -6.07 -11.20
CA ILE A 2 7.84 -5.09 -11.17
C ILE A 2 6.83 -5.49 -10.12
N SER A 3 6.43 -4.52 -9.30
CA SER A 3 5.30 -4.63 -8.39
C SER A 3 4.27 -3.58 -8.76
N ALA A 4 3.04 -3.79 -8.33
CA ALA A 4 1.96 -2.84 -8.52
C ALA A 4 1.12 -2.75 -7.25
N GLY A 5 0.59 -1.58 -6.98
CA GLY A 5 -0.19 -1.35 -5.79
C GLY A 5 -1.34 -0.39 -5.98
N LEU A 6 -2.28 -0.48 -5.05
CA LEU A 6 -3.44 0.37 -4.99
C LEU A 6 -3.30 1.33 -3.80
N VAL A 7 -3.62 2.59 -4.06
CA VAL A 7 -3.57 3.66 -3.05
C VAL A 7 -4.99 4.16 -2.85
N PRO A 8 -5.71 3.63 -1.85
CA PRO A 8 -7.02 4.20 -1.50
C PRO A 8 -6.83 5.61 -0.96
N PHE A 9 -7.72 6.51 -1.33
CA PHE A 9 -7.68 7.88 -0.81
C PHE A 9 -9.06 8.34 -0.38
N ARG A 10 -9.07 9.40 0.41
CA ARG A 10 -10.29 10.07 0.85
C ARG A 10 -10.00 11.54 1.13
N PHE A 11 -11.05 12.32 1.16
CA PHE A 11 -10.98 13.68 1.68
C PHE A 11 -11.66 13.69 3.06
N ALA A 12 -10.86 13.91 4.09
CA ALA A 12 -11.34 14.20 5.42
C ALA A 12 -11.18 15.71 5.60
N ARG A 13 -10.38 16.18 6.53
CA ARG A 13 -10.00 17.57 6.59
C ARG A 13 -9.08 17.92 5.41
N ASP A 14 -8.17 17.02 5.11
CA ASP A 14 -7.21 17.09 4.01
C ASP A 14 -7.31 15.84 3.18
N LEU A 15 -6.63 15.82 2.04
CA LEU A 15 -6.43 14.59 1.28
C LEU A 15 -5.65 13.60 2.13
N GLU A 16 -6.16 12.37 2.24
CA GLU A 16 -5.49 11.29 2.95
C GLU A 16 -5.39 10.05 2.08
N ILE A 17 -4.31 9.30 2.27
CA ILE A 17 -4.13 8.00 1.63
C ILE A 17 -4.04 6.92 2.70
N LEU A 18 -4.44 5.70 2.34
CA LEU A 18 -4.33 4.55 3.22
C LEU A 18 -3.01 3.83 2.93
N ILE A 19 -2.17 3.69 3.94
CA ILE A 19 -0.87 3.02 3.81
C ILE A 19 -0.79 1.84 4.77
N ALA A 20 0.12 0.92 4.49
CA ALA A 20 0.24 -0.34 5.19
C ALA A 20 1.58 -0.50 5.87
N HIS A 21 1.56 -1.06 7.07
CA HIS A 21 2.77 -1.43 7.80
C HIS A 21 3.07 -2.90 7.51
N PRO A 22 4.29 -3.24 7.05
CA PRO A 22 4.63 -4.63 6.78
C PRO A 22 4.63 -5.46 8.06
N GLY A 23 4.10 -6.67 7.96
CA GLY A 23 4.08 -7.59 9.08
C GLY A 23 5.37 -8.38 9.21
N GLY A 24 5.44 -9.18 10.27
CA GLY A 24 6.58 -10.02 10.55
C GLY A 24 7.58 -9.38 11.49
N PRO A 25 8.53 -10.21 12.00
CA PRO A 25 9.40 -9.77 13.08
C PRO A 25 10.44 -8.72 12.69
N PHE A 26 10.83 -8.64 11.42
CA PHE A 26 11.80 -7.64 10.97
C PHE A 26 11.25 -6.21 11.09
N TRP A 27 9.95 -6.05 10.91
CA TRP A 27 9.31 -4.75 10.82
C TRP A 27 8.57 -4.35 12.10
N ALA A 28 8.45 -5.28 13.07
CA ALA A 28 7.60 -5.10 14.23
C ALA A 28 7.87 -3.81 15.02
N ARG A 29 9.11 -3.36 15.08
CA ARG A 29 9.52 -2.16 15.83
C ARG A 29 9.89 -0.98 14.93
N LYS A 30 9.72 -1.12 13.63
CA LYS A 30 10.01 -0.05 12.68
C LYS A 30 8.75 0.73 12.39
N ASP A 31 8.88 2.02 12.22
CA ASP A 31 7.74 2.90 11.97
C ASP A 31 8.12 3.93 10.88
N VAL A 32 8.86 4.95 11.24
CA VAL A 32 9.24 6.01 10.29
C VAL A 32 9.99 5.42 9.09
N GLY A 33 9.52 5.76 7.88
CA GLY A 33 10.17 5.33 6.63
C GLY A 33 10.01 3.85 6.32
N SER A 34 9.09 3.15 7.00
CA SER A 34 8.92 1.70 6.81
C SER A 34 7.56 1.31 6.26
N TRP A 35 6.61 2.23 6.19
CA TRP A 35 5.28 1.97 5.64
C TRP A 35 5.30 2.00 4.11
N SER A 36 4.34 1.33 3.52
CA SER A 36 4.26 1.16 2.06
C SER A 36 2.82 1.30 1.58
N ILE A 37 2.67 1.59 0.29
CA ILE A 37 1.38 1.37 -0.36
C ILE A 37 1.08 -0.12 -0.35
N ILE A 38 -0.19 -0.49 -0.51
CA ILE A 38 -0.61 -1.90 -0.55
C ILE A 38 -0.27 -2.46 -1.93
N LYS A 39 0.76 -3.29 -2.00
CA LYS A 39 1.33 -3.73 -3.27
C LYS A 39 1.89 -5.14 -3.21
N GLY A 40 2.12 -5.70 -4.37
CA GLY A 40 2.85 -6.94 -4.51
C GLY A 40 3.35 -7.15 -5.94
N ARG A 41 4.04 -8.24 -6.15
CA ARG A 41 4.66 -8.57 -7.43
C ARG A 41 3.64 -9.01 -8.47
N LEU A 42 3.90 -8.68 -9.73
CA LEU A 42 3.17 -9.26 -10.85
C LEU A 42 3.45 -10.77 -10.89
N GLU A 43 2.41 -11.54 -11.16
CA GLU A 43 2.50 -12.99 -11.32
C GLU A 43 2.12 -13.38 -12.75
N GLY A 44 2.91 -14.30 -13.36
CA GLY A 44 2.63 -14.81 -14.68
C GLY A 44 2.46 -13.69 -15.70
N ASP A 45 1.34 -13.73 -16.42
CA ASP A 45 1.02 -12.76 -17.46
C ASP A 45 0.20 -11.57 -16.98
N GLU A 46 0.10 -11.38 -15.66
CA GLU A 46 -0.63 -10.25 -15.10
C GLU A 46 -0.10 -8.92 -15.62
N ASN A 47 -1.02 -8.00 -15.92
CA ASN A 47 -0.63 -6.62 -16.09
C ASN A 47 -0.62 -5.94 -14.69
N PRO A 48 0.00 -4.75 -14.58
CA PRO A 48 0.11 -4.08 -13.28
C PRO A 48 -1.22 -3.81 -12.58
N ARG A 49 -2.26 -3.47 -13.34
CA ARG A 49 -3.57 -3.18 -12.77
C ARG A 49 -4.21 -4.43 -12.17
N GLU A 50 -4.09 -5.56 -12.85
CA GLU A 50 -4.58 -6.84 -12.32
C GLU A 50 -3.83 -7.25 -11.05
N ALA A 51 -2.51 -7.08 -11.04
CA ALA A 51 -1.69 -7.38 -9.87
C ALA A 51 -2.07 -6.50 -8.68
N ALA A 52 -2.27 -5.20 -8.90
CA ALA A 52 -2.69 -4.29 -7.83
C ALA A 52 -4.03 -4.69 -7.24
N ALA A 53 -4.99 -5.09 -8.09
CA ALA A 53 -6.30 -5.55 -7.65
C ALA A 53 -6.20 -6.82 -6.80
N ARG A 54 -5.46 -7.80 -7.29
CA ARG A 54 -5.28 -9.08 -6.59
C ARG A 54 -4.60 -8.89 -5.24
N GLU A 55 -3.50 -8.15 -5.22
CA GLU A 55 -2.74 -7.90 -3.99
C GLU A 55 -3.55 -7.15 -2.95
N PHE A 56 -4.35 -6.19 -3.39
CA PHE A 56 -5.22 -5.45 -2.47
C PHE A 56 -6.17 -6.40 -1.73
N VAL A 57 -6.85 -7.27 -2.48
CA VAL A 57 -7.81 -8.23 -1.89
C VAL A 57 -7.08 -9.21 -0.97
N GLU A 58 -5.95 -9.76 -1.42
CA GLU A 58 -5.20 -10.73 -0.63
C GLU A 58 -4.64 -10.13 0.67
N GLU A 59 -4.08 -8.92 0.59
CA GLU A 59 -3.41 -8.32 1.73
C GLU A 59 -4.34 -7.66 2.72
N THR A 60 -5.53 -7.24 2.29
CA THR A 60 -6.47 -6.56 3.19
C THR A 60 -7.67 -7.40 3.60
N GLY A 61 -8.01 -8.41 2.82
CA GLY A 61 -9.25 -9.18 3.00
C GLY A 61 -10.51 -8.41 2.60
N TRP A 62 -10.35 -7.24 2.01
CA TRP A 62 -11.47 -6.40 1.57
C TRP A 62 -11.79 -6.64 0.11
N ASP A 63 -13.05 -6.39 -0.27
CA ASP A 63 -13.43 -6.29 -1.67
C ASP A 63 -12.79 -5.06 -2.29
N LEU A 64 -12.61 -5.08 -3.61
CA LEU A 64 -12.11 -3.91 -4.31
C LEU A 64 -13.10 -2.74 -4.17
N PRO A 65 -12.62 -1.56 -3.80
CA PRO A 65 -13.48 -0.39 -3.76
C PRO A 65 -14.05 -0.09 -5.14
N PRO A 66 -15.33 0.28 -5.24
CA PRO A 66 -15.90 0.72 -6.50
C PRO A 66 -15.30 2.07 -6.90
N GLY A 67 -15.32 2.35 -8.19
CA GLY A 67 -14.87 3.63 -8.69
C GLY A 67 -13.76 3.52 -9.70
N GLU A 68 -13.45 4.65 -10.30
CA GLU A 68 -12.42 4.76 -11.32
C GLU A 68 -11.04 4.81 -10.68
N TRP A 69 -10.08 4.13 -11.29
CA TRP A 69 -8.70 4.18 -10.85
C TRP A 69 -7.95 5.29 -11.57
N LEU A 70 -7.15 6.01 -10.82
CA LEU A 70 -6.25 7.03 -11.35
C LEU A 70 -4.84 6.44 -11.42
N GLU A 71 -4.18 6.61 -12.55
CA GLU A 71 -2.80 6.14 -12.70
C GLU A 71 -1.84 7.13 -12.04
N LEU A 72 -0.99 6.62 -11.14
CA LEU A 72 0.02 7.42 -10.46
C LEU A 72 1.42 7.22 -11.06
N GLY A 73 1.53 6.39 -12.11
CA GLY A 73 2.82 6.10 -12.73
C GLY A 73 3.66 5.17 -11.87
N SER A 74 4.94 5.18 -12.11
CA SER A 74 5.87 4.28 -11.42
C SER A 74 6.96 5.04 -10.69
N ILE A 75 7.54 4.36 -9.71
CA ILE A 75 8.77 4.78 -9.02
C ILE A 75 9.74 3.61 -9.01
N VAL A 76 11.01 3.88 -8.74
CA VAL A 76 12.02 2.85 -8.57
C VAL A 76 12.54 2.93 -7.14
N GLN A 77 12.43 1.82 -6.42
CA GLN A 77 12.95 1.73 -5.06
C GLN A 77 14.46 1.53 -5.07
N ARG A 78 15.10 1.78 -3.93
CA ARG A 78 16.55 1.64 -3.79
C ARG A 78 17.05 0.26 -4.20
N SER A 79 16.23 -0.77 -3.99
CA SER A 79 16.55 -2.16 -4.40
C SER A 79 16.55 -2.37 -5.91
N GLY A 80 16.12 -1.39 -6.70
CA GLY A 80 15.94 -1.52 -8.13
C GLY A 80 14.54 -1.96 -8.55
N LYS A 81 13.68 -2.29 -7.58
CA LYS A 81 12.31 -2.72 -7.86
C LYS A 81 11.47 -1.54 -8.37
N GLN A 82 10.81 -1.74 -9.51
CA GLN A 82 9.86 -0.77 -10.04
C GLN A 82 8.49 -1.02 -9.42
N VAL A 83 7.83 0.04 -8.96
CA VAL A 83 6.50 -0.05 -8.37
C VAL A 83 5.57 0.87 -9.13
N MET A 84 4.48 0.31 -9.63
CA MET A 84 3.43 1.06 -10.30
C MET A 84 2.27 1.29 -9.34
N GLY A 85 1.78 2.51 -9.27
CA GLY A 85 0.72 2.89 -8.35
C GLY A 85 -0.56 3.31 -9.06
N TYR A 86 -1.69 2.93 -8.46
CA TYR A 86 -3.02 3.35 -8.89
C TYR A 86 -3.78 3.84 -7.68
N ALA A 87 -4.61 4.85 -7.85
CA ALA A 87 -5.38 5.41 -6.74
C ALA A 87 -6.87 5.23 -6.98
N VAL A 88 -7.62 5.05 -5.90
CA VAL A 88 -9.07 4.92 -5.95
C VAL A 88 -9.67 5.65 -4.75
N ASN A 89 -10.74 6.40 -4.98
CA ASN A 89 -11.48 7.04 -3.89
C ASN A 89 -12.24 5.97 -3.10
N ALA A 90 -11.89 5.80 -1.83
CA ALA A 90 -12.43 4.73 -1.00
C ALA A 90 -12.59 5.18 0.46
N PRO A 91 -13.46 6.19 0.71
CA PRO A 91 -13.55 6.78 2.05
C PRO A 91 -14.11 5.86 3.13
N ASP A 92 -14.76 4.76 2.72
CA ASP A 92 -15.45 3.88 3.66
C ASP A 92 -14.57 2.72 4.17
N LEU A 93 -13.32 2.64 3.74
CA LEU A 93 -12.42 1.61 4.23
C LEU A 93 -12.09 1.85 5.71
N ASP A 94 -12.34 0.82 6.51
CA ASP A 94 -12.14 0.86 7.96
C ASP A 94 -10.90 0.05 8.34
N PRO A 95 -9.83 0.71 8.83
CA PRO A 95 -8.62 0.01 9.26
C PRO A 95 -8.86 -1.10 10.29
N ASP A 96 -9.88 -0.96 11.13
CA ASP A 96 -10.22 -1.96 12.16
C ASP A 96 -10.79 -3.25 11.57
N ARG A 97 -11.14 -3.26 10.29
CA ARG A 97 -11.67 -4.42 9.58
C ARG A 97 -10.64 -5.11 8.69
N LEU A 98 -9.38 -4.78 8.88
CA LEU A 98 -8.29 -5.42 8.16
C LEU A 98 -8.25 -6.92 8.49
N ASP A 99 -8.22 -7.74 7.45
CA ASP A 99 -8.10 -9.20 7.57
C ASP A 99 -7.02 -9.68 6.61
N PRO A 100 -5.75 -9.49 6.96
CA PRO A 100 -4.64 -9.69 6.03
C PRO A 100 -4.35 -11.15 5.75
N GLY A 101 -3.81 -11.41 4.55
CA GLY A 101 -3.18 -12.69 4.26
C GLY A 101 -1.94 -12.90 5.13
N HIS A 102 -1.50 -14.14 5.20
CA HIS A 102 -0.37 -14.52 6.05
C HIS A 102 0.73 -15.18 5.23
N PHE A 103 1.96 -15.04 5.72
CA PHE A 103 3.10 -15.79 5.19
C PHE A 103 3.77 -16.55 6.33
N THR A 104 4.52 -17.60 5.98
CA THR A 104 5.27 -18.39 6.96
C THR A 104 6.76 -18.16 6.78
N MET A 105 7.48 -18.17 7.88
CA MET A 105 8.94 -18.13 7.86
C MET A 105 9.49 -18.80 9.10
N ARG A 106 10.75 -19.21 9.03
CA ARG A 106 11.45 -19.69 10.21
C ARG A 106 11.92 -18.51 11.05
N TRP A 107 11.51 -18.54 12.30
CA TRP A 107 11.90 -17.50 13.26
C TRP A 107 12.21 -18.16 14.61
N ARG A 108 13.42 -17.94 15.09
CA ARG A 108 13.88 -18.52 16.37
C ARG A 108 13.69 -20.02 16.44
N GLY A 109 14.08 -20.74 15.37
CA GLY A 109 14.03 -22.19 15.31
C GLY A 109 12.66 -22.81 15.05
N ARG A 110 11.63 -22.01 14.81
CA ARG A 110 10.27 -22.50 14.55
C ARG A 110 9.70 -21.88 13.28
N THR A 111 8.88 -22.65 12.58
CA THR A 111 8.07 -22.12 11.49
C THR A 111 6.89 -21.38 12.09
N ARG A 112 6.75 -20.10 11.77
CA ARG A 112 5.67 -19.23 12.26
C ARG A 112 4.95 -18.54 11.13
N SER A 113 3.68 -18.26 11.37
CA SER A 113 2.84 -17.49 10.45
C SER A 113 2.76 -16.04 10.93
N PHE A 114 2.92 -15.12 9.98
CA PHE A 114 2.82 -13.68 10.23
C PHE A 114 1.90 -13.05 9.20
N PRO A 115 1.15 -11.98 9.55
CA PRO A 115 0.38 -11.26 8.55
C PRO A 115 1.30 -10.56 7.55
N GLU A 116 0.88 -10.51 6.29
CA GLU A 116 1.60 -9.77 5.24
C GLU A 116 1.70 -8.28 5.59
N ILE A 117 0.59 -7.72 6.06
CA ILE A 117 0.56 -6.39 6.66
C ILE A 117 -0.11 -6.52 8.02
N ASP A 118 0.39 -5.82 9.02
CA ASP A 118 -0.15 -5.96 10.36
C ASP A 118 -1.11 -4.83 10.74
N ARG A 119 -1.06 -3.72 10.04
CA ARG A 119 -1.98 -2.60 10.25
C ARG A 119 -1.96 -1.66 9.05
N VAL A 120 -3.02 -0.90 8.91
CA VAL A 120 -3.13 0.17 7.92
C VAL A 120 -3.58 1.44 8.63
N ARG A 121 -3.32 2.59 8.04
CA ARG A 121 -3.80 3.86 8.59
C ARG A 121 -3.98 4.89 7.49
N TRP A 122 -4.93 5.78 7.73
CA TRP A 122 -5.12 6.96 6.90
C TRP A 122 -4.08 8.01 7.26
N CYS A 123 -3.44 8.58 6.25
CA CYS A 123 -2.38 9.56 6.44
C CYS A 123 -2.57 10.77 5.55
N ASN A 124 -2.40 11.96 6.13
CA ASN A 124 -2.29 13.18 5.36
C ASN A 124 -0.86 13.28 4.78
N ARG A 125 -0.59 14.37 4.07
CA ARG A 125 0.70 14.54 3.39
C ARG A 125 1.90 14.46 4.33
N SER A 126 1.86 15.18 5.44
CA SER A 126 3.01 15.22 6.34
C SER A 126 3.25 13.88 7.01
N GLU A 127 2.19 13.16 7.36
CA GLU A 127 2.29 11.82 7.89
C GLU A 127 2.85 10.83 6.87
N ALA A 128 2.36 10.90 5.63
CA ALA A 128 2.84 10.03 4.55
C ALA A 128 4.33 10.29 4.25
N GLN A 129 4.75 11.56 4.23
CA GLN A 129 6.16 11.91 4.03
C GLN A 129 7.06 11.31 5.09
N ARG A 130 6.58 11.23 6.32
CA ARG A 130 7.35 10.69 7.44
C ARG A 130 7.35 9.16 7.47
N LEU A 131 6.21 8.54 7.16
CA LEU A 131 6.00 7.10 7.38
C LEU A 131 6.35 6.24 6.18
N LEU A 132 6.09 6.70 4.96
CA LEU A 132 6.35 5.91 3.76
C LEU A 132 7.84 5.71 3.51
N LEU A 133 8.16 4.58 2.89
CA LEU A 133 9.44 4.44 2.21
C LEU A 133 9.67 5.68 1.35
N ALA A 134 10.84 6.28 1.44
CA ALA A 134 11.12 7.57 0.83
C ALA A 134 10.80 7.60 -0.67
N GLU A 135 11.11 6.53 -1.38
CA GLU A 135 10.90 6.43 -2.83
C GLU A 135 9.43 6.39 -3.22
N GLN A 136 8.54 6.08 -2.28
CA GLN A 136 7.09 6.03 -2.52
C GLN A 136 6.38 7.36 -2.23
N VAL A 137 7.04 8.28 -1.54
CA VAL A 137 6.44 9.59 -1.21
C VAL A 137 5.89 10.32 -2.46
N PRO A 138 6.54 10.26 -3.63
CA PRO A 138 6.00 10.90 -4.84
C PRO A 138 4.60 10.45 -5.22
N PHE A 139 4.15 9.27 -4.83
CA PHE A 139 2.79 8.84 -5.12
C PHE A 139 1.75 9.77 -4.52
N PHE A 140 1.98 10.25 -3.30
CA PHE A 140 1.07 11.20 -2.69
C PHE A 140 1.02 12.52 -3.48
N ASP A 141 2.17 13.04 -3.86
CA ASP A 141 2.25 14.30 -4.59
C ASP A 141 1.58 14.19 -5.97
N ARG A 142 1.79 13.07 -6.66
CA ARG A 142 1.15 12.82 -7.96
C ARG A 142 -0.36 12.74 -7.83
N LEU A 143 -0.85 12.08 -6.77
CA LEU A 143 -2.29 12.03 -6.51
C LEU A 143 -2.84 13.43 -6.25
N ALA A 144 -2.17 14.22 -5.43
CA ALA A 144 -2.61 15.57 -5.12
C ALA A 144 -2.72 16.43 -6.37
N GLU A 145 -1.80 16.27 -7.31
CA GLU A 145 -1.81 16.99 -8.59
C GLU A 145 -3.01 16.63 -9.47
N LEU A 146 -3.53 15.40 -9.34
CA LEU A 146 -4.69 14.94 -10.10
C LEU A 146 -6.02 15.40 -9.50
N MET A 147 -5.99 15.90 -8.26
CA MET A 147 -7.21 16.34 -7.59
C MET A 147 -7.58 17.75 -8.04
N PRO A 148 -8.89 18.06 -8.11
CA PRO A 148 -9.29 19.41 -8.44
C PRO A 148 -8.84 20.38 -7.34
N PRO A 149 -8.52 21.63 -7.70
CA PRO A 149 -8.17 22.63 -6.70
C PRO A 149 -9.36 22.85 -5.77
N GLY A 150 -9.09 22.73 -4.48
CA GLY A 150 -10.11 22.82 -3.42
C GLY A 150 -10.47 24.24 -3.05
#